data_da8cb20520891f52a074844ab69add66
#
_entry.id   da8cb20520891f52a074844ab69add66
#
_cell.length_a   1.000
_cell.length_b   1.000
_cell.length_c   1.000
_cell.angle_alpha   90.00
_cell.angle_beta   90.00
_cell.angle_gamma   90.00
#
_symmetry.space_group_name_H-M   'P 1'
#
loop_
_entity.id
_entity.type
_entity.pdbx_description
1 polymer ?
#
loop_
_entity_poly.entity_id
_entity_poly.type
_entity_poly.pdbx_seq_one_letter_code
_entity_poly.pdbx_strand_id
1 'polypeptide(L)'
;MKLQEKNPDVFKNDQSRRLSNEYLAKFCRDVPVESSESIRADSELLPHTDDVYRASGLNELAQTDPELAVQLALDLISRSKSGGAIEMAMDFLHQKNVNVGLGHENFSGGDAHRSLLRAQEIAAQMVSCDYSRLCGPDSLRAWVECVQPGVCQPGVSMQLIWQRSNSPQIYEAAVAIANQLRAMRRQP
;
A
#
# COMPACT_ATOMS: atom_id res chain seq x y z
N MET A 1 -19.15 -2.34 -31.91
CA MET A 1 -17.86 -1.90 -32.47
C MET A 1 -17.61 -0.38 -32.43
N LYS A 2 -18.59 0.48 -32.22
CA LYS A 2 -18.43 1.95 -32.20
C LYS A 2 -18.10 2.59 -30.83
N LEU A 3 -18.16 1.84 -29.72
CA LEU A 3 -17.83 2.34 -28.37
C LEU A 3 -16.33 2.27 -28.03
N GLN A 4 -15.59 1.40 -28.73
CA GLN A 4 -14.15 1.21 -28.51
C GLN A 4 -13.31 2.41 -28.97
N GLU A 5 -13.77 3.15 -30.01
CA GLU A 5 -13.04 4.30 -30.53
C GLU A 5 -13.21 5.58 -29.69
N LYS A 6 -14.19 5.64 -28.79
CA LYS A 6 -14.51 6.86 -28.04
C LYS A 6 -13.79 7.02 -26.70
N ASN A 7 -13.33 5.95 -26.07
CA ASN A 7 -12.54 6.06 -24.84
C ASN A 7 -11.79 4.73 -24.53
N PRO A 8 -10.56 4.55 -25.05
CA PRO A 8 -9.79 3.31 -24.89
C PRO A 8 -9.46 2.99 -23.41
N ASP A 9 -9.40 3.99 -22.54
CA ASP A 9 -9.08 3.80 -21.14
C ASP A 9 -10.27 3.22 -20.35
N VAL A 10 -11.49 3.66 -20.67
CA VAL A 10 -12.73 3.08 -20.08
C VAL A 10 -12.86 1.61 -20.47
N PHE A 11 -12.55 1.27 -21.72
CA PHE A 11 -12.65 -0.12 -22.19
C PHE A 11 -11.60 -1.03 -21.50
N LYS A 12 -10.37 -0.57 -21.37
CA LYS A 12 -9.31 -1.31 -20.63
C LYS A 12 -9.71 -1.55 -19.19
N ASN A 13 -10.27 -0.53 -18.53
CA ASN A 13 -10.72 -0.65 -17.15
C ASN A 13 -11.88 -1.63 -17.00
N ASP A 14 -12.83 -1.67 -17.95
CA ASP A 14 -13.93 -2.63 -17.94
C ASP A 14 -13.46 -4.07 -18.15
N GLN A 15 -12.50 -4.30 -19.05
CA GLN A 15 -11.89 -5.61 -19.25
C GLN A 15 -11.12 -6.05 -17.99
N SER A 16 -10.29 -5.18 -17.44
CA SER A 16 -9.55 -5.43 -16.21
C SER A 16 -10.47 -5.76 -15.04
N ARG A 17 -11.58 -5.02 -14.91
CA ARG A 17 -12.60 -5.27 -13.88
C ARG A 17 -13.25 -6.64 -14.03
N ARG A 18 -13.58 -7.06 -15.26
CA ARG A 18 -14.12 -8.41 -15.51
C ARG A 18 -13.13 -9.50 -15.11
N LEU A 19 -11.89 -9.39 -15.57
CA LEU A 19 -10.85 -10.38 -15.25
C LEU A 19 -10.61 -10.45 -13.74
N SER A 20 -10.54 -9.31 -13.06
CA SER A 20 -10.42 -9.26 -11.61
C SER A 20 -11.60 -9.93 -10.92
N ASN A 21 -12.83 -9.60 -11.31
CA ASN A 21 -14.03 -10.19 -10.72
C ASN A 21 -14.09 -11.71 -10.93
N GLU A 22 -13.72 -12.20 -12.13
CA GLU A 22 -13.66 -13.64 -12.42
C GLU A 22 -12.63 -14.36 -11.54
N TYR A 23 -11.46 -13.74 -11.35
CA TYR A 23 -10.42 -14.29 -10.47
C TYR A 23 -10.88 -14.28 -9.01
N LEU A 24 -11.39 -13.16 -8.51
CA LEU A 24 -11.86 -13.03 -7.14
C LEU A 24 -13.03 -13.99 -6.84
N ALA A 25 -13.96 -14.16 -7.79
CA ALA A 25 -15.06 -15.11 -7.64
C ALA A 25 -14.56 -16.56 -7.49
N LYS A 26 -13.49 -16.94 -8.19
CA LYS A 26 -12.84 -18.25 -8.01
C LYS A 26 -12.12 -18.37 -6.68
N PHE A 27 -11.36 -17.32 -6.31
CA PHE A 27 -10.59 -17.27 -5.07
C PHE A 27 -11.48 -17.31 -3.83
N CYS A 28 -12.58 -16.54 -3.84
CA CYS A 28 -13.49 -16.42 -2.70
C CYS A 28 -14.60 -17.47 -2.66
N ARG A 29 -14.66 -18.41 -3.63
CA ARG A 29 -15.75 -19.40 -3.72
C ARG A 29 -15.94 -20.20 -2.43
N ASP A 30 -14.83 -20.58 -1.80
CA ASP A 30 -14.81 -21.46 -0.64
C ASP A 30 -14.43 -20.73 0.66
N VAL A 31 -14.36 -19.37 0.61
CA VAL A 31 -14.05 -18.58 1.78
C VAL A 31 -15.36 -18.26 2.52
N PRO A 32 -15.50 -18.63 3.80
CA PRO A 32 -16.66 -18.25 4.59
C PRO A 32 -16.78 -16.71 4.63
N VAL A 33 -17.99 -16.20 4.41
CA VAL A 33 -18.27 -14.78 4.59
C VAL A 33 -18.33 -14.51 6.08
N GLU A 34 -17.23 -14.01 6.65
CA GLU A 34 -17.22 -13.52 8.03
C GLU A 34 -17.98 -12.19 8.11
N SER A 35 -18.76 -12.02 9.15
CA SER A 35 -19.44 -10.75 9.40
C SER A 35 -18.41 -9.69 9.80
N SER A 36 -18.70 -8.42 9.49
CA SER A 36 -17.84 -7.29 9.91
C SER A 36 -17.70 -7.23 11.45
N GLU A 37 -18.67 -7.76 12.18
CA GLU A 37 -18.66 -7.87 13.65
C GLU A 37 -17.67 -8.93 14.13
N SER A 38 -17.58 -10.07 13.46
CA SER A 38 -16.60 -11.12 13.75
C SER A 38 -15.16 -10.61 13.54
N ILE A 39 -14.90 -9.96 12.40
CA ILE A 39 -13.58 -9.38 12.09
C ILE A 39 -13.20 -8.32 13.15
N ARG A 40 -14.16 -7.52 13.59
CA ARG A 40 -13.92 -6.49 14.60
C ARG A 40 -13.62 -7.10 15.97
N ALA A 41 -14.37 -8.12 16.37
CA ALA A 41 -14.13 -8.84 17.62
C ALA A 41 -12.74 -9.50 17.63
N ASP A 42 -12.30 -10.08 16.51
CA ASP A 42 -10.96 -10.68 16.39
C ASP A 42 -9.86 -9.61 16.48
N SER A 43 -10.08 -8.41 15.94
CA SER A 43 -9.11 -7.32 16.06
C SER A 43 -8.96 -6.79 17.50
N GLU A 44 -10.02 -6.85 18.32
CA GLU A 44 -9.99 -6.46 19.72
C GLU A 44 -9.23 -7.47 20.61
N LEU A 45 -9.04 -8.71 20.13
CA LEU A 45 -8.26 -9.74 20.81
C LEU A 45 -6.75 -9.65 20.58
N LEU A 46 -6.29 -8.78 19.66
CA LEU A 46 -4.86 -8.58 19.43
C LEU A 46 -4.20 -7.98 20.68
N PRO A 47 -3.02 -8.48 21.08
CA PRO A 47 -2.27 -7.88 22.18
C PRO A 47 -1.98 -6.40 21.90
N HIS A 48 -2.12 -5.54 22.90
CA HIS A 48 -1.79 -4.11 22.79
C HIS A 48 -0.33 -3.84 22.36
N THR A 49 0.54 -4.84 22.46
CA THR A 49 1.93 -4.82 22.01
C THR A 49 2.08 -5.19 20.54
N ASP A 50 1.02 -5.69 19.90
CA ASP A 50 1.05 -6.03 18.48
C ASP A 50 1.18 -4.75 17.64
N ASP A 51 2.06 -4.78 16.64
CA ASP A 51 2.33 -3.63 15.79
C ASP A 51 1.11 -3.21 14.96
N VAL A 52 0.25 -4.15 14.56
CA VAL A 52 -1.00 -3.84 13.84
C VAL A 52 -1.97 -3.11 14.75
N TYR A 53 -2.11 -3.56 16.00
CA TYR A 53 -2.93 -2.89 17.00
C TYR A 53 -2.42 -1.47 17.28
N ARG A 54 -1.11 -1.30 17.48
CA ARG A 54 -0.48 0.02 17.67
C ARG A 54 -0.69 0.94 16.47
N ALA A 55 -0.57 0.41 15.26
CA ALA A 55 -0.79 1.16 14.03
C ALA A 55 -2.26 1.59 13.87
N SER A 56 -3.22 0.73 14.22
CA SER A 56 -4.66 1.06 14.16
C SER A 56 -5.07 2.16 15.13
N GLY A 57 -4.38 2.30 16.26
CA GLY A 57 -4.62 3.33 17.27
C GLY A 57 -3.99 4.71 16.97
N LEU A 58 -3.21 4.87 15.91
CA LEU A 58 -2.48 6.12 15.61
C LEU A 58 -3.40 7.35 15.49
N ASN A 59 -4.56 7.20 14.86
CA ASN A 59 -5.50 8.32 14.70
C ASN A 59 -6.14 8.74 16.02
N GLU A 60 -6.41 7.83 16.93
CA GLU A 60 -6.93 8.11 18.26
C GLU A 60 -5.84 8.76 19.12
N LEU A 61 -4.63 8.20 19.12
CA LEU A 61 -3.48 8.78 19.81
C LEU A 61 -3.21 10.21 19.34
N ALA A 62 -3.35 10.49 18.05
CA ALA A 62 -3.11 11.84 17.50
C ALA A 62 -4.15 12.88 17.96
N GLN A 63 -5.27 12.49 18.55
CA GLN A 63 -6.23 13.43 19.16
C GLN A 63 -5.76 13.93 20.51
N THR A 64 -4.97 13.14 21.24
CA THR A 64 -4.47 13.44 22.58
C THR A 64 -3.02 13.87 22.57
N ASP A 65 -2.18 13.24 21.75
CA ASP A 65 -0.75 13.50 21.63
C ASP A 65 -0.29 13.32 20.16
N PRO A 66 -0.39 14.37 19.33
CA PRO A 66 0.00 14.32 17.93
C PRO A 66 1.47 13.99 17.70
N GLU A 67 2.36 14.48 18.58
CA GLU A 67 3.81 14.27 18.43
C GLU A 67 4.17 12.81 18.69
N LEU A 68 3.62 12.23 19.76
CA LEU A 68 3.81 10.84 20.09
C LEU A 68 3.25 9.92 18.99
N ALA A 69 2.10 10.24 18.40
CA ALA A 69 1.53 9.49 17.29
C ALA A 69 2.46 9.46 16.07
N VAL A 70 3.06 10.61 15.71
CA VAL A 70 4.05 10.71 14.62
C VAL A 70 5.30 9.90 14.95
N GLN A 71 5.83 9.98 16.17
CA GLN A 71 6.99 9.21 16.58
C GLN A 71 6.72 7.71 16.54
N LEU A 72 5.55 7.28 17.01
CA LEU A 72 5.13 5.89 16.95
C LEU A 72 5.00 5.39 15.49
N ALA A 73 4.44 6.20 14.60
CA ALA A 73 4.34 5.84 13.19
C ALA A 73 5.72 5.67 12.53
N LEU A 74 6.66 6.57 12.81
CA LEU A 74 8.04 6.47 12.34
C LEU A 74 8.77 5.23 12.91
N ASP A 75 8.52 4.89 14.19
CA ASP A 75 9.08 3.69 14.80
C ASP A 75 8.51 2.42 14.15
N LEU A 76 7.20 2.35 13.88
CA LEU A 76 6.57 1.24 13.18
C LEU A 76 7.15 1.05 11.77
N ILE A 77 7.33 2.12 11.00
CA ILE A 77 7.94 2.06 9.67
C ILE A 77 9.37 1.52 9.75
N SER A 78 10.14 1.92 10.76
CA SER A 78 11.55 1.55 10.87
C SER A 78 11.79 0.18 11.49
N ARG A 79 10.91 -0.35 12.34
CA ARG A 79 11.17 -1.56 13.14
C ARG A 79 10.16 -2.67 13.01
N SER A 80 8.90 -2.37 12.64
CA SER A 80 7.86 -3.40 12.60
C SER A 80 8.16 -4.51 11.60
N LYS A 81 7.89 -5.75 11.96
CA LYS A 81 7.92 -6.92 11.07
C LYS A 81 6.56 -7.23 10.46
N SER A 82 5.56 -6.40 10.75
CA SER A 82 4.22 -6.49 10.16
C SER A 82 4.10 -5.57 8.96
N GLY A 83 3.89 -6.14 7.75
CA GLY A 83 3.65 -5.37 6.55
C GLY A 83 2.43 -4.44 6.68
N GLY A 84 1.35 -4.92 7.29
CA GLY A 84 0.14 -4.13 7.54
C GLY A 84 0.41 -2.92 8.43
N ALA A 85 1.17 -3.09 9.52
CA ALA A 85 1.52 -2.00 10.41
C ALA A 85 2.37 -0.92 9.71
N ILE A 86 3.31 -1.33 8.84
CA ILE A 86 4.14 -0.40 8.04
C ILE A 86 3.27 0.45 7.12
N GLU A 87 2.32 -0.18 6.39
CA GLU A 87 1.42 0.55 5.49
C GLU A 87 0.50 1.49 6.25
N MET A 88 -0.14 1.03 7.33
CA MET A 88 -1.01 1.87 8.16
C MET A 88 -0.27 3.07 8.76
N ALA A 89 0.95 2.87 9.22
CA ALA A 89 1.79 3.96 9.74
C ALA A 89 2.16 4.97 8.66
N MET A 90 2.46 4.51 7.43
CA MET A 90 2.74 5.40 6.30
C MET A 90 1.49 6.20 5.89
N ASP A 91 0.33 5.54 5.80
CA ASP A 91 -0.95 6.19 5.49
C ASP A 91 -1.29 7.27 6.52
N PHE A 92 -1.07 6.98 7.81
CA PHE A 92 -1.24 7.96 8.87
C PHE A 92 -0.35 9.19 8.67
N LEU A 93 0.96 9.02 8.40
CA LEU A 93 1.87 10.14 8.17
C LEU A 93 1.44 10.97 6.95
N HIS A 94 1.02 10.32 5.86
CA HIS A 94 0.50 11.02 4.68
C HIS A 94 -0.75 11.84 4.97
N GLN A 95 -1.70 11.30 5.72
CA GLN A 95 -2.90 12.04 6.14
C GLN A 95 -2.55 13.28 6.99
N LYS A 96 -1.47 13.21 7.76
CA LYS A 96 -0.94 14.34 8.54
C LYS A 96 0.03 15.22 7.76
N ASN A 97 0.26 14.95 6.46
CA ASN A 97 1.20 15.69 5.62
C ASN A 97 2.66 15.63 6.12
N VAL A 98 3.00 14.56 6.85
CA VAL A 98 4.35 14.31 7.37
C VAL A 98 5.07 13.35 6.44
N ASN A 99 6.28 13.69 6.02
CA ASN A 99 7.13 12.79 5.25
C ASN A 99 8.17 12.11 6.15
N VAL A 100 8.67 10.94 5.72
CA VAL A 100 9.65 10.15 6.48
C VAL A 100 11.09 10.62 6.33
N GLY A 101 11.33 11.80 5.75
CA GLY A 101 12.67 12.37 5.59
C GLY A 101 13.54 11.72 4.50
N LEU A 102 13.00 10.82 3.69
CA LEU A 102 13.74 10.11 2.63
C LEU A 102 13.28 10.55 1.25
N GLY A 103 14.20 10.62 0.29
CA GLY A 103 13.89 10.82 -1.13
C GLY A 103 13.64 12.26 -1.55
N HIS A 104 13.92 13.24 -0.72
CA HIS A 104 13.76 14.68 -1.06
C HIS A 104 14.56 15.10 -2.30
N GLU A 105 15.72 14.49 -2.49
CA GLU A 105 16.63 14.78 -3.59
C GLU A 105 16.07 14.39 -4.97
N ASN A 106 15.04 13.56 -5.00
CA ASN A 106 14.47 13.02 -6.23
C ASN A 106 13.44 13.94 -6.89
N PHE A 107 12.97 14.96 -6.16
CA PHE A 107 11.87 15.79 -6.62
C PHE A 107 12.16 17.29 -6.44
N SER A 108 11.76 18.10 -7.44
CA SER A 108 11.83 19.55 -7.41
C SER A 108 10.62 20.16 -8.13
N GLY A 109 10.27 21.41 -7.81
CA GLY A 109 9.14 22.11 -8.42
C GLY A 109 7.81 22.00 -7.66
N GLY A 110 6.74 22.49 -8.24
CA GLY A 110 5.44 22.68 -7.58
C GLY A 110 4.76 21.42 -7.08
N ASP A 111 4.96 20.27 -7.75
CA ASP A 111 4.36 18.98 -7.38
C ASP A 111 5.33 18.06 -6.62
N ALA A 112 6.51 18.59 -6.24
CA ALA A 112 7.57 17.79 -5.61
C ALA A 112 7.09 17.09 -4.33
N HIS A 113 6.37 17.80 -3.47
CA HIS A 113 5.86 17.24 -2.23
C HIS A 113 4.88 16.08 -2.46
N ARG A 114 3.92 16.22 -3.37
CA ARG A 114 2.95 15.18 -3.69
C ARG A 114 3.63 13.96 -4.30
N SER A 115 4.57 14.18 -5.21
CA SER A 115 5.34 13.10 -5.83
C SER A 115 6.20 12.36 -4.82
N LEU A 116 6.80 13.08 -3.86
CA LEU A 116 7.55 12.50 -2.76
C LEU A 116 6.67 11.62 -1.87
N LEU A 117 5.52 12.12 -1.41
CA LEU A 117 4.59 11.33 -0.59
C LEU A 117 4.15 10.06 -1.32
N ARG A 118 3.84 10.17 -2.62
CA ARG A 118 3.46 9.00 -3.43
C ARG A 118 4.60 7.98 -3.55
N ALA A 119 5.84 8.44 -3.73
CA ALA A 119 7.00 7.55 -3.76
C ALA A 119 7.23 6.86 -2.41
N GLN A 120 7.06 7.56 -1.30
CA GLN A 120 7.18 7.00 0.06
C GLN A 120 6.07 5.98 0.35
N GLU A 121 4.84 6.22 -0.07
CA GLU A 121 3.73 5.26 0.03
C GLU A 121 4.07 3.95 -0.71
N ILE A 122 4.48 4.04 -1.97
CA ILE A 122 4.88 2.86 -2.76
C ILE A 122 6.06 2.15 -2.11
N ALA A 123 7.04 2.89 -1.58
CA ALA A 123 8.19 2.31 -0.89
C ALA A 123 7.78 1.53 0.36
N ALA A 124 6.84 2.05 1.15
CA ALA A 124 6.29 1.34 2.30
C ALA A 124 5.56 0.05 1.88
N GLN A 125 4.79 0.10 0.80
CA GLN A 125 4.16 -1.09 0.22
C GLN A 125 5.20 -2.12 -0.25
N MET A 126 6.30 -1.70 -0.88
CA MET A 126 7.39 -2.59 -1.28
C MET A 126 8.05 -3.26 -0.08
N VAL A 127 8.27 -2.51 1.01
CA VAL A 127 8.84 -3.07 2.26
C VAL A 127 7.82 -3.99 2.95
N SER A 128 6.54 -3.65 2.94
CA SER A 128 5.46 -4.51 3.44
C SER A 128 5.45 -5.86 2.72
N CYS A 129 5.72 -5.88 1.43
CA CYS A 129 5.80 -7.11 0.63
C CYS A 129 6.92 -8.07 1.06
N ASP A 130 7.95 -7.58 1.72
CA ASP A 130 9.03 -8.43 2.26
C ASP A 130 8.51 -9.32 3.42
N TYR A 131 7.41 -8.93 4.07
CA TYR A 131 6.80 -9.62 5.21
C TYR A 131 5.48 -10.32 4.87
N SER A 132 4.98 -10.13 3.65
CA SER A 132 3.72 -10.72 3.20
C SER A 132 3.90 -11.45 1.86
N ARG A 133 3.16 -12.55 1.66
CA ARG A 133 3.10 -13.24 0.37
C ARG A 133 2.09 -12.62 -0.60
N LEU A 134 1.54 -11.45 -0.26
CA LEU A 134 0.40 -10.84 -0.97
C LEU A 134 0.79 -10.00 -2.19
N CYS A 135 2.08 -9.92 -2.54
CA CYS A 135 2.57 -9.01 -3.58
C CYS A 135 3.10 -9.69 -4.84
N GLY A 136 3.22 -11.01 -4.80
CA GLY A 136 3.72 -11.80 -5.92
C GLY A 136 2.78 -11.84 -7.13
N PRO A 137 3.20 -12.53 -8.20
CA PRO A 137 2.34 -12.79 -9.35
C PRO A 137 1.06 -13.50 -8.92
N ASP A 138 -0.07 -13.08 -9.51
CA ASP A 138 -1.40 -13.61 -9.24
C ASP A 138 -1.83 -13.60 -7.75
N SER A 139 -1.23 -12.72 -6.95
CA SER A 139 -1.66 -12.53 -5.57
C SER A 139 -3.04 -11.88 -5.50
N LEU A 140 -3.79 -12.14 -4.42
CA LEU A 140 -5.10 -11.52 -4.19
C LEU A 140 -5.02 -9.99 -4.28
N ARG A 141 -4.03 -9.39 -3.63
CA ARG A 141 -3.81 -7.94 -3.65
C ARG A 141 -3.58 -7.44 -5.07
N ALA A 142 -2.72 -8.10 -5.85
CA ALA A 142 -2.46 -7.69 -7.22
C ALA A 142 -3.73 -7.74 -8.09
N TRP A 143 -4.59 -8.72 -7.91
CA TRP A 143 -5.86 -8.81 -8.63
C TRP A 143 -6.88 -7.74 -8.19
N VAL A 144 -6.87 -7.30 -6.96
CA VAL A 144 -7.69 -6.16 -6.50
C VAL A 144 -7.17 -4.84 -7.07
N GLU A 145 -5.87 -4.62 -6.99
CA GLU A 145 -5.24 -3.35 -7.33
C GLU A 145 -5.07 -3.13 -8.86
N CYS A 146 -5.07 -4.20 -9.67
CA CYS A 146 -4.82 -4.11 -11.11
C CYS A 146 -5.93 -3.41 -11.92
N VAL A 147 -7.11 -3.25 -11.35
CA VAL A 147 -8.30 -2.73 -12.05
C VAL A 147 -8.10 -1.27 -12.48
N GLN A 148 -7.66 -0.43 -11.55
CA GLN A 148 -7.54 1.01 -11.77
C GLN A 148 -6.54 1.34 -12.89
N PRO A 149 -5.30 0.79 -12.92
CA PRO A 149 -4.38 1.00 -14.02
C PRO A 149 -4.71 0.20 -15.29
N GLY A 150 -5.73 -0.65 -15.26
CA GLY A 150 -6.15 -1.44 -16.42
C GLY A 150 -5.15 -2.52 -16.84
N VAL A 151 -4.46 -3.15 -15.88
CA VAL A 151 -3.38 -4.13 -16.13
C VAL A 151 -3.70 -5.55 -15.64
N CYS A 152 -4.97 -5.86 -15.35
CA CYS A 152 -5.39 -7.18 -14.91
C CYS A 152 -5.16 -8.22 -16.02
N GLN A 153 -4.27 -9.16 -15.75
CA GLN A 153 -3.94 -10.29 -16.62
C GLN A 153 -3.30 -11.40 -15.80
N PRO A 154 -3.28 -12.65 -16.27
CA PRO A 154 -2.53 -13.71 -15.62
C PRO A 154 -1.07 -13.30 -15.41
N GLY A 155 -0.52 -13.57 -14.23
CA GLY A 155 0.82 -13.14 -13.83
C GLY A 155 0.92 -11.69 -13.34
N VAL A 156 -0.20 -10.97 -13.17
CA VAL A 156 -0.18 -9.61 -12.61
C VAL A 156 0.43 -9.61 -11.21
N SER A 157 1.31 -8.65 -10.95
CA SER A 157 1.98 -8.46 -9.67
C SER A 157 1.89 -7.01 -9.21
N MET A 158 2.09 -6.78 -7.91
CA MET A 158 2.15 -5.42 -7.38
C MET A 158 3.24 -4.58 -8.05
N GLN A 159 4.39 -5.18 -8.38
CA GLN A 159 5.46 -4.49 -9.10
C GLN A 159 4.98 -3.94 -10.46
N LEU A 160 4.27 -4.75 -11.24
CA LEU A 160 3.71 -4.32 -12.53
C LEU A 160 2.71 -3.17 -12.34
N ILE A 161 1.88 -3.26 -11.30
CA ILE A 161 0.88 -2.25 -10.97
C ILE A 161 1.57 -0.91 -10.65
N TRP A 162 2.56 -0.91 -9.76
CA TRP A 162 3.28 0.31 -9.40
C TRP A 162 3.97 0.96 -10.59
N GLN A 163 4.59 0.16 -11.48
CA GLN A 163 5.22 0.65 -12.71
C GLN A 163 4.23 1.28 -13.69
N ARG A 164 3.01 0.74 -13.78
CA ARG A 164 1.98 1.20 -14.72
C ARG A 164 1.15 2.36 -14.19
N SER A 165 1.02 2.47 -12.87
CA SER A 165 0.19 3.49 -12.21
C SER A 165 0.95 4.79 -11.91
N ASN A 166 2.26 4.82 -12.08
CA ASN A 166 3.07 5.96 -11.69
C ASN A 166 4.06 6.34 -12.79
N SER A 167 4.55 7.58 -12.76
CA SER A 167 5.63 7.99 -13.65
C SER A 167 6.92 7.22 -13.33
N PRO A 168 7.81 7.01 -14.30
CA PRO A 168 9.10 6.36 -14.06
C PRO A 168 9.87 6.98 -12.91
N GLN A 169 9.88 8.32 -12.81
CA GLN A 169 10.56 9.04 -11.73
C GLN A 169 10.01 8.68 -10.34
N ILE A 170 8.68 8.61 -10.18
CA ILE A 170 8.06 8.23 -8.89
C ILE A 170 8.41 6.78 -8.56
N TYR A 171 8.33 5.87 -9.53
CA TYR A 171 8.64 4.46 -9.30
C TYR A 171 10.12 4.25 -8.92
N GLU A 172 11.06 4.88 -9.63
CA GLU A 172 12.50 4.80 -9.35
C GLU A 172 12.83 5.38 -7.97
N ALA A 173 12.25 6.53 -7.62
CA ALA A 173 12.37 7.11 -6.28
C ALA A 173 11.80 6.16 -5.20
N ALA A 174 10.66 5.53 -5.44
CA ALA A 174 10.08 4.57 -4.51
C ALA A 174 10.99 3.37 -4.28
N VAL A 175 11.63 2.84 -5.34
CA VAL A 175 12.62 1.75 -5.21
C VAL A 175 13.82 2.19 -4.38
N ALA A 176 14.35 3.40 -4.61
CA ALA A 176 15.47 3.95 -3.86
C ALA A 176 15.11 4.11 -2.36
N ILE A 177 13.95 4.71 -2.07
CA ILE A 177 13.45 4.88 -0.69
C ILE A 177 13.22 3.52 -0.02
N ALA A 178 12.63 2.54 -0.71
CA ALA A 178 12.42 1.20 -0.17
C ALA A 178 13.75 0.54 0.22
N ASN A 179 14.80 0.71 -0.59
CA ASN A 179 16.13 0.19 -0.27
C ASN A 179 16.76 0.90 0.95
N GLN A 180 16.56 2.22 1.10
CA GLN A 180 16.98 2.96 2.29
C GLN A 180 16.23 2.46 3.53
N LEU A 181 14.91 2.30 3.47
CA LEU A 181 14.12 1.73 4.56
C LEU A 181 14.60 0.34 4.96
N ARG A 182 14.87 -0.54 3.98
CA ARG A 182 15.42 -1.88 4.25
C ARG A 182 16.79 -1.83 4.92
N ALA A 183 17.64 -0.89 4.53
CA ALA A 183 18.96 -0.70 5.13
C ALA A 183 18.86 -0.23 6.58
N MET A 184 18.00 0.73 6.88
CA MET A 184 17.74 1.20 8.26
C MET A 184 17.25 0.07 9.17
N ARG A 185 16.41 -0.84 8.66
CA ARG A 185 15.81 -1.96 9.40
C ARG A 185 16.78 -3.13 9.68
N ARG A 186 17.91 -3.19 8.99
CA ARG A 186 18.97 -4.20 9.21
C ARG A 186 20.00 -3.79 10.26
N GLN A 187 19.94 -2.54 10.71
CA GLN A 187 20.80 -2.06 11.79
C GLN A 187 20.24 -2.57 13.12
N PRO A 188 21.08 -3.23 13.96
CA PRO A 188 20.67 -3.79 15.24
C PRO A 188 20.25 -2.72 16.26
#